data_87c1fa30bbdda5204aeb5775e079550f
#
_entry.id   87c1fa30bbdda5204aeb5775e079550f
#
_cell.length_a   1.000
_cell.length_b   1.000
_cell.length_c   1.000
_cell.angle_alpha   90.00
_cell.angle_beta   90.00
_cell.angle_gamma   90.00
#
_symmetry.space_group_name_H-M   'P 1'
#
loop_
_entity.id
_entity.type
_entity.pdbx_description
1 polymer ?
#
loop_
_entity_poly.entity_id
_entity_poly.type
_entity_poly.pdbx_seq_one_letter_code
_entity_poly.pdbx_strand_id
1 'polypeptide(L)'
;MGWFKHDFIRCLGVFCLGFGLAVSASDFEKEGRWAEEVVDQLFDGEPVWLLTDSVRFLSLHVVPESGHGGGLLILHGRGVHPDWPQVVNPLRVALAEAGWHTLSLQLPVLANGVPGTDYKALLPEVRPRIEAGLRFLERTTSGPWFIVAHSMGSTMAVHALTQMPPLPVKGLALIGLGSGQGGGGLDPDGTVFSGLSLSVLDLFGEQDFEGVIRGAGARAKLDHRFDYTQVKLDGADHFFDGHETELIAVVSGWLNQKLAQ
;
A
#
# COMPACT_ATOMS: atom_id res chain seq x y z
N MET A 1 22.03 28.56 -73.39
CA MET A 1 21.70 29.45 -72.24
C MET A 1 20.42 28.91 -71.59
N GLY A 2 20.53 28.00 -70.62
CA GLY A 2 19.40 27.35 -69.97
C GLY A 2 19.49 27.56 -68.46
N TRP A 3 18.49 28.16 -67.88
CA TRP A 3 18.37 28.38 -66.47
C TRP A 3 17.64 27.19 -65.83
N PHE A 4 18.31 26.47 -64.89
CA PHE A 4 17.71 25.50 -64.04
C PHE A 4 17.10 26.22 -62.83
N LYS A 5 15.79 26.07 -62.63
CA LYS A 5 15.09 26.40 -61.39
C LYS A 5 15.12 25.16 -60.46
N HIS A 6 15.68 25.31 -59.28
CA HIS A 6 15.58 24.32 -58.21
C HIS A 6 14.35 24.62 -57.36
N ASP A 7 13.35 23.74 -57.43
CA ASP A 7 12.22 23.73 -56.51
C ASP A 7 12.63 23.05 -55.20
N PHE A 8 12.60 23.83 -54.12
CA PHE A 8 12.85 23.39 -52.75
C PHE A 8 11.53 22.91 -52.18
N ILE A 9 11.31 21.56 -52.15
CA ILE A 9 10.18 20.94 -51.47
C ILE A 9 10.49 20.95 -49.94
N ARG A 10 9.80 21.79 -49.17
CA ARG A 10 9.78 21.77 -47.70
C ARG A 10 8.86 20.65 -47.27
N CYS A 11 9.42 19.51 -46.83
CA CYS A 11 8.70 18.49 -46.08
C CYS A 11 8.40 19.02 -44.66
N LEU A 12 7.14 19.36 -44.42
CA LEU A 12 6.62 19.66 -43.08
C LEU A 12 6.40 18.33 -42.35
N GLY A 13 7.34 17.96 -41.51
CA GLY A 13 7.19 16.77 -40.63
C GLY A 13 6.15 17.08 -39.57
N VAL A 14 4.98 16.47 -39.67
CA VAL A 14 3.98 16.46 -38.62
C VAL A 14 4.46 15.50 -37.50
N PHE A 15 4.94 16.08 -36.41
CA PHE A 15 5.30 15.35 -35.20
C PHE A 15 3.99 15.04 -34.43
N CYS A 16 3.40 13.89 -34.69
CA CYS A 16 2.31 13.38 -33.87
C CYS A 16 2.87 13.00 -32.49
N LEU A 17 2.71 13.87 -31.51
CA LEU A 17 2.84 13.53 -30.10
C LEU A 17 1.69 12.57 -29.75
N GLY A 18 1.96 11.27 -29.82
CA GLY A 18 1.07 10.24 -29.32
C GLY A 18 1.02 10.36 -27.79
N PHE A 19 0.00 11.00 -27.25
CA PHE A 19 -0.39 10.81 -25.86
C PHE A 19 -0.82 9.35 -25.71
N GLY A 20 0.07 8.52 -25.23
CA GLY A 20 -0.28 7.16 -24.79
C GLY A 20 -1.22 7.31 -23.60
N LEU A 21 -2.51 7.07 -23.80
CA LEU A 21 -3.45 6.86 -22.70
C LEU A 21 -2.94 5.62 -21.95
N ALA A 22 -2.46 5.82 -20.72
CA ALA A 22 -2.18 4.72 -19.83
C ALA A 22 -3.50 3.99 -19.58
N VAL A 23 -3.65 2.80 -20.15
CA VAL A 23 -4.80 1.93 -19.87
C VAL A 23 -4.62 1.45 -18.44
N SER A 24 -5.48 1.90 -17.54
CA SER A 24 -5.52 1.40 -16.17
C SER A 24 -5.95 -0.05 -16.17
N ALA A 25 -5.32 -0.86 -15.32
CA ALA A 25 -5.67 -2.26 -15.15
C ALA A 25 -6.72 -2.48 -14.05
N SER A 26 -6.99 -1.45 -13.22
CA SER A 26 -7.96 -1.50 -12.12
C SER A 26 -9.41 -1.64 -12.59
N ASP A 27 -10.21 -2.38 -11.82
CA ASP A 27 -11.67 -2.42 -11.91
C ASP A 27 -12.30 -1.21 -11.19
N PHE A 28 -12.37 -0.08 -11.89
CA PHE A 28 -12.94 1.16 -11.34
C PHE A 28 -14.43 1.09 -11.03
N GLU A 29 -15.19 0.23 -11.73
CA GLU A 29 -16.61 0.05 -11.41
C GLU A 29 -16.75 -0.63 -10.05
N LYS A 30 -15.92 -1.61 -9.74
CA LYS A 30 -15.89 -2.27 -8.44
C LYS A 30 -15.45 -1.30 -7.35
N GLU A 31 -14.39 -0.52 -7.58
CA GLU A 31 -13.93 0.50 -6.63
C GLU A 31 -15.03 1.53 -6.36
N GLY A 32 -15.76 1.97 -7.38
CA GLY A 32 -16.88 2.91 -7.26
C GLY A 32 -18.04 2.36 -6.44
N ARG A 33 -18.48 1.13 -6.72
CA ARG A 33 -19.56 0.48 -5.93
C ARG A 33 -19.16 0.35 -4.46
N TRP A 34 -17.93 -0.10 -4.18
CA TRP A 34 -17.46 -0.19 -2.80
C TRP A 34 -17.34 1.16 -2.12
N ALA A 35 -16.93 2.19 -2.84
CA ALA A 35 -16.86 3.51 -2.28
C ALA A 35 -18.26 4.02 -1.83
N GLU A 36 -19.30 3.78 -2.62
CA GLU A 36 -20.69 4.10 -2.26
C GLU A 36 -21.13 3.32 -1.01
N GLU A 37 -20.95 1.98 -1.02
CA GLU A 37 -21.31 1.11 0.10
C GLU A 37 -20.58 1.47 1.40
N VAL A 38 -19.27 1.72 1.32
CA VAL A 38 -18.46 2.08 2.48
C VAL A 38 -18.85 3.44 3.04
N VAL A 39 -19.07 4.45 2.19
CA VAL A 39 -19.47 5.79 2.65
C VAL A 39 -20.84 5.78 3.33
N ASP A 40 -21.80 4.99 2.80
CA ASP A 40 -23.13 4.87 3.39
C ASP A 40 -23.15 4.15 4.76
N GLN A 41 -22.18 3.29 5.02
CA GLN A 41 -22.09 2.47 6.24
C GLN A 41 -20.97 2.91 7.19
N LEU A 42 -20.23 3.96 6.85
CA LEU A 42 -19.07 4.40 7.63
C LEU A 42 -19.48 4.85 9.03
N PHE A 43 -18.91 4.22 10.05
CA PHE A 43 -19.15 4.57 11.44
C PHE A 43 -18.01 5.40 12.04
N ASP A 44 -16.76 5.03 11.74
CA ASP A 44 -15.58 5.69 12.30
C ASP A 44 -14.84 6.51 11.25
N GLY A 45 -14.59 7.79 11.58
CA GLY A 45 -13.83 8.70 10.72
C GLY A 45 -14.67 9.33 9.61
N GLU A 46 -13.99 9.84 8.60
CA GLU A 46 -14.60 10.56 7.48
C GLU A 46 -14.08 10.08 6.12
N PRO A 47 -14.92 10.09 5.07
CA PRO A 47 -14.48 9.77 3.73
C PRO A 47 -13.64 10.93 3.16
N VAL A 48 -12.48 10.61 2.63
CA VAL A 48 -11.58 11.54 1.95
C VAL A 48 -11.36 11.05 0.53
N TRP A 49 -11.66 11.92 -0.43
CA TRP A 49 -11.43 11.62 -1.83
C TRP A 49 -10.07 12.16 -2.27
N LEU A 50 -9.16 11.26 -2.56
CA LEU A 50 -7.83 11.59 -3.06
C LEU A 50 -7.79 11.50 -4.59
N LEU A 51 -6.81 12.19 -5.18
CA LEU A 51 -6.64 12.28 -6.62
C LEU A 51 -5.19 11.96 -6.98
N THR A 52 -5.01 11.04 -7.93
CA THR A 52 -3.78 10.92 -8.71
C THR A 52 -3.93 11.73 -10.01
N ASP A 53 -2.97 11.69 -10.90
CA ASP A 53 -3.08 12.36 -12.21
C ASP A 53 -4.24 11.82 -13.07
N SER A 54 -4.70 10.59 -12.81
CA SER A 54 -5.68 9.90 -13.64
C SER A 54 -6.90 9.35 -12.90
N VAL A 55 -6.84 9.21 -11.57
CA VAL A 55 -7.87 8.50 -10.79
C VAL A 55 -8.23 9.24 -9.52
N ARG A 56 -9.54 9.37 -9.26
CA ARG A 56 -10.11 9.77 -7.97
C ARG A 56 -10.53 8.52 -7.22
N PHE A 57 -10.06 8.35 -5.98
CA PHE A 57 -10.32 7.14 -5.18
C PHE A 57 -10.65 7.47 -3.72
N LEU A 58 -11.40 6.56 -3.08
CA LEU A 58 -11.80 6.69 -1.69
C LEU A 58 -10.62 6.42 -0.75
N SER A 59 -10.57 7.19 0.34
CA SER A 59 -9.76 6.94 1.51
C SER A 59 -10.57 7.26 2.77
N LEU A 60 -10.25 6.66 3.89
CA LEU A 60 -10.94 6.90 5.15
C LEU A 60 -9.96 7.45 6.18
N HIS A 61 -10.26 8.62 6.71
CA HIS A 61 -9.42 9.32 7.68
C HIS A 61 -10.05 9.28 9.06
N VAL A 62 -9.29 8.88 10.07
CA VAL A 62 -9.66 9.05 11.47
C VAL A 62 -8.67 10.01 12.11
N VAL A 63 -9.22 11.06 12.69
CA VAL A 63 -8.46 12.05 13.49
C VAL A 63 -8.46 11.57 14.94
N PRO A 64 -7.30 11.42 15.59
CA PRO A 64 -7.25 11.04 17.00
C PRO A 64 -7.82 12.17 17.87
N GLU A 65 -8.49 11.82 18.97
CA GLU A 65 -8.95 12.81 19.96
C GLU A 65 -7.78 13.59 20.60
N SER A 66 -6.67 12.88 20.81
CA SER A 66 -5.41 13.43 21.29
C SER A 66 -4.27 12.59 20.73
N GLY A 67 -3.10 13.20 20.51
CA GLY A 67 -2.01 12.41 19.94
C GLY A 67 -0.72 13.20 19.72
N HIS A 68 0.26 12.51 19.16
CA HIS A 68 1.61 13.01 18.88
C HIS A 68 1.77 13.64 17.48
N GLY A 69 0.68 13.75 16.72
CA GLY A 69 0.68 14.38 15.40
C GLY A 69 1.27 13.52 14.25
N GLY A 70 1.60 12.26 14.51
CA GLY A 70 2.07 11.33 13.47
C GLY A 70 0.94 10.79 12.60
N GLY A 71 1.27 10.26 11.42
CA GLY A 71 0.29 9.72 10.48
C GLY A 71 0.63 8.32 9.96
N LEU A 72 -0.42 7.52 9.75
CA LEU A 72 -0.35 6.17 9.23
C LEU A 72 -1.14 6.04 7.94
N LEU A 73 -0.51 5.51 6.88
CA LEU A 73 -1.24 4.94 5.77
C LEU A 73 -1.55 3.48 6.06
N ILE A 74 -2.82 3.09 5.92
CA ILE A 74 -3.25 1.69 6.07
C ILE A 74 -3.67 1.14 4.70
N LEU A 75 -3.06 0.03 4.31
CA LEU A 75 -3.19 -0.55 2.98
C LEU A 75 -3.83 -1.94 3.08
N HIS A 76 -4.97 -2.10 2.42
CA HIS A 76 -5.75 -3.33 2.45
C HIS A 76 -5.18 -4.45 1.56
N GLY A 77 -5.67 -5.67 1.77
CA GLY A 77 -5.31 -6.87 1.01
C GLY A 77 -5.94 -6.95 -0.39
N ARG A 78 -5.82 -8.13 -0.99
CA ARG A 78 -6.31 -8.40 -2.34
C ARG A 78 -7.83 -8.37 -2.42
N GLY A 79 -8.35 -7.57 -3.35
CA GLY A 79 -9.75 -7.63 -3.74
C GLY A 79 -10.75 -7.13 -2.70
N VAL A 80 -10.29 -6.34 -1.71
CA VAL A 80 -11.09 -5.73 -0.65
C VAL A 80 -10.99 -4.19 -0.66
N HIS A 81 -11.49 -3.50 0.35
CA HIS A 81 -11.68 -2.04 0.37
C HIS A 81 -11.09 -1.42 1.66
N PRO A 82 -10.98 -0.07 1.78
CA PRO A 82 -10.31 0.62 2.89
C PRO A 82 -11.01 0.50 4.26
N ASP A 83 -12.20 -0.04 4.33
CA ASP A 83 -12.93 -0.35 5.56
C ASP A 83 -13.15 -1.85 5.75
N TRP A 84 -12.25 -2.68 5.25
CA TRP A 84 -12.41 -4.12 5.37
C TRP A 84 -12.41 -4.55 6.83
N PRO A 85 -13.42 -5.35 7.29
CA PRO A 85 -13.65 -5.63 8.72
C PRO A 85 -12.52 -6.41 9.38
N GLN A 86 -11.76 -7.18 8.62
CA GLN A 86 -10.61 -7.92 9.13
C GLN A 86 -9.34 -7.08 8.94
N VAL A 87 -8.50 -6.97 9.94
CA VAL A 87 -7.20 -6.27 9.95
C VAL A 87 -7.30 -4.76 9.71
N VAL A 88 -7.92 -4.30 8.59
CA VAL A 88 -7.87 -2.90 8.15
C VAL A 88 -8.69 -1.99 9.06
N ASN A 89 -9.99 -2.26 9.24
CA ASN A 89 -10.86 -1.45 10.09
C ASN A 89 -10.40 -1.50 11.56
N PRO A 90 -10.13 -2.67 12.18
CA PRO A 90 -9.64 -2.71 13.56
C PRO A 90 -8.37 -1.91 13.78
N LEU A 91 -7.39 -2.00 12.88
CA LEU A 91 -6.16 -1.21 12.98
C LEU A 91 -6.40 0.29 12.75
N ARG A 92 -7.26 0.65 11.78
CA ARG A 92 -7.59 2.05 11.49
C ARG A 92 -8.17 2.76 12.71
N VAL A 93 -9.10 2.11 13.40
CA VAL A 93 -9.77 2.66 14.58
C VAL A 93 -8.85 2.64 15.81
N ALA A 94 -8.30 1.48 16.16
CA ALA A 94 -7.49 1.35 17.37
C ALA A 94 -6.19 2.16 17.34
N LEU A 95 -5.55 2.30 16.18
CA LEU A 95 -4.37 3.15 16.07
C LEU A 95 -4.71 4.65 16.13
N ALA A 96 -5.93 5.05 15.74
CA ALA A 96 -6.40 6.42 15.98
C ALA A 96 -6.66 6.66 17.47
N GLU A 97 -7.27 5.72 18.18
CA GLU A 97 -7.40 5.78 19.64
C GLU A 97 -6.04 5.87 20.36
N ALA A 98 -5.01 5.22 19.78
CA ALA A 98 -3.63 5.31 20.26
C ALA A 98 -2.89 6.62 19.88
N GLY A 99 -3.57 7.58 19.27
CA GLY A 99 -3.04 8.93 19.01
C GLY A 99 -2.46 9.16 17.61
N TRP A 100 -2.69 8.25 16.66
CA TRP A 100 -2.25 8.41 15.28
C TRP A 100 -3.36 8.97 14.39
N HIS A 101 -3.03 9.88 13.46
CA HIS A 101 -3.89 10.09 12.31
C HIS A 101 -3.82 8.84 11.42
N THR A 102 -4.92 8.17 11.19
CA THR A 102 -4.97 7.00 10.31
C THR A 102 -5.68 7.32 9.00
N LEU A 103 -5.10 6.93 7.88
CA LEU A 103 -5.66 7.10 6.54
C LEU A 103 -5.61 5.77 5.80
N SER A 104 -6.73 5.06 5.72
CA SER A 104 -6.80 3.84 4.91
C SER A 104 -7.13 4.17 3.46
N LEU A 105 -6.36 3.61 2.51
CA LEU A 105 -6.44 3.93 1.09
C LEU A 105 -7.15 2.82 0.31
N GLN A 106 -8.02 3.18 -0.64
CA GLN A 106 -8.42 2.26 -1.68
C GLN A 106 -7.23 1.99 -2.60
N LEU A 107 -6.65 0.81 -2.50
CA LEU A 107 -5.68 0.31 -3.46
C LEU A 107 -6.36 -0.16 -4.76
N PRO A 108 -5.63 -0.22 -5.88
CA PRO A 108 -6.17 -0.74 -7.12
C PRO A 108 -6.58 -2.21 -6.96
N VAL A 109 -7.72 -2.59 -7.51
CA VAL A 109 -8.26 -3.96 -7.44
C VAL A 109 -8.66 -4.50 -8.81
N LEU A 110 -8.70 -5.83 -8.92
CA LEU A 110 -9.23 -6.55 -10.09
C LEU A 110 -10.62 -7.13 -9.78
N ALA A 111 -11.28 -7.60 -10.81
CA ALA A 111 -12.55 -8.32 -10.70
C ALA A 111 -12.43 -9.54 -9.77
N ASN A 112 -13.56 -10.00 -9.25
CA ASN A 112 -13.60 -11.17 -8.38
C ASN A 112 -13.12 -12.43 -9.12
N GLY A 113 -12.42 -13.31 -8.41
CA GLY A 113 -11.93 -14.58 -8.96
C GLY A 113 -10.65 -14.48 -9.80
N VAL A 114 -10.13 -13.28 -10.04
CA VAL A 114 -8.85 -13.09 -10.75
C VAL A 114 -7.69 -13.61 -9.89
N PRO A 115 -6.76 -14.41 -10.46
CA PRO A 115 -5.60 -14.92 -9.74
C PRO A 115 -4.74 -13.79 -9.13
N GLY A 116 -4.14 -14.07 -7.96
CA GLY A 116 -3.26 -13.10 -7.29
C GLY A 116 -2.05 -12.68 -8.12
N THR A 117 -1.56 -13.56 -9.01
CA THR A 117 -0.45 -13.26 -9.94
C THR A 117 -0.75 -12.12 -10.90
N ASP A 118 -2.02 -11.92 -11.26
CA ASP A 118 -2.45 -10.91 -12.22
C ASP A 118 -2.45 -9.50 -11.61
N TYR A 119 -2.45 -9.41 -10.28
CA TYR A 119 -2.30 -8.15 -9.55
C TYR A 119 -0.97 -7.44 -9.83
N LYS A 120 -0.02 -8.13 -10.44
CA LYS A 120 1.22 -7.52 -10.95
C LYS A 120 0.94 -6.38 -11.93
N ALA A 121 -0.13 -6.47 -12.71
CA ALA A 121 -0.53 -5.43 -13.65
C ALA A 121 -0.94 -4.12 -12.95
N LEU A 122 -1.35 -4.18 -11.67
CA LEU A 122 -1.77 -3.01 -10.88
C LEU A 122 -0.61 -2.24 -10.24
N LEU A 123 0.59 -2.80 -10.19
CA LEU A 123 1.72 -2.19 -9.48
C LEU A 123 2.04 -0.75 -9.92
N PRO A 124 1.94 -0.37 -11.21
CA PRO A 124 2.16 1.01 -11.63
C PRO A 124 1.16 2.01 -11.01
N GLU A 125 -0.04 1.56 -10.61
CA GLU A 125 -1.09 2.40 -10.05
C GLU A 125 -0.96 2.60 -8.53
N VAL A 126 -0.15 1.77 -7.85
CA VAL A 126 -0.01 1.75 -6.39
C VAL A 126 0.72 2.98 -5.87
N ARG A 127 1.91 3.24 -6.41
CA ARG A 127 2.76 4.34 -5.93
C ARG A 127 2.07 5.70 -6.02
N PRO A 128 1.39 6.09 -7.11
CA PRO A 128 0.65 7.35 -7.17
C PRO A 128 -0.42 7.49 -6.09
N ARG A 129 -1.10 6.40 -5.72
CA ARG A 129 -2.09 6.41 -4.63
C ARG A 129 -1.44 6.60 -3.26
N ILE A 130 -0.33 5.92 -2.98
CA ILE A 130 0.45 6.10 -1.75
C ILE A 130 0.96 7.55 -1.65
N GLU A 131 1.51 8.11 -2.72
CA GLU A 131 1.96 9.49 -2.76
C GLU A 131 0.83 10.49 -2.51
N ALA A 132 -0.37 10.25 -3.06
CA ALA A 132 -1.55 11.07 -2.78
C ALA A 132 -1.94 11.01 -1.30
N GLY A 133 -1.90 9.83 -0.68
CA GLY A 133 -2.13 9.65 0.75
C GLY A 133 -1.09 10.36 1.61
N LEU A 134 0.19 10.23 1.28
CA LEU A 134 1.28 10.94 2.00
C LEU A 134 1.13 12.45 1.88
N ARG A 135 0.83 12.99 0.70
CA ARG A 135 0.55 14.43 0.53
C ARG A 135 -0.63 14.91 1.37
N PHE A 136 -1.65 14.07 1.58
CA PHE A 136 -2.74 14.39 2.49
C PHE A 136 -2.24 14.44 3.94
N LEU A 137 -1.50 13.43 4.40
CA LEU A 137 -0.95 13.39 5.75
C LEU A 137 0.04 14.54 6.01
N GLU A 138 0.87 14.92 5.04
CA GLU A 138 1.78 16.08 5.16
C GLU A 138 1.04 17.40 5.43
N ARG A 139 -0.17 17.55 4.90
CA ARG A 139 -0.99 18.76 5.13
C ARG A 139 -1.79 18.73 6.43
N THR A 140 -2.04 17.56 6.98
CA THR A 140 -2.94 17.36 8.14
C THR A 140 -2.20 16.98 9.42
N THR A 141 -0.94 16.54 9.31
CA THR A 141 -0.12 16.04 10.43
C THR A 141 1.29 16.61 10.38
N SER A 142 1.98 16.56 11.52
CA SER A 142 3.39 16.97 11.60
C SER A 142 4.40 15.85 11.35
N GLY A 143 3.92 14.61 11.10
CA GLY A 143 4.76 13.42 11.05
C GLY A 143 5.23 12.92 12.44
N PRO A 144 6.01 11.85 12.50
CA PRO A 144 6.47 11.03 11.39
C PRO A 144 5.34 10.24 10.70
N TRP A 145 5.62 9.71 9.49
CA TRP A 145 4.66 8.89 8.74
C TRP A 145 5.16 7.45 8.61
N PHE A 146 4.23 6.50 8.76
CA PHE A 146 4.47 5.07 8.57
C PHE A 146 3.42 4.47 7.63
N ILE A 147 3.72 3.28 7.12
CA ILE A 147 2.77 2.47 6.36
C ILE A 147 2.49 1.19 7.15
N VAL A 148 1.22 0.83 7.28
CA VAL A 148 0.75 -0.44 7.81
C VAL A 148 0.00 -1.15 6.69
N ALA A 149 0.44 -2.31 6.26
CA ALA A 149 -0.06 -2.96 5.07
C ALA A 149 -0.37 -4.43 5.33
N HIS A 150 -1.50 -4.92 4.79
CA HIS A 150 -1.94 -6.30 4.94
C HIS A 150 -1.89 -7.06 3.61
N SER A 151 -1.37 -8.30 3.64
CA SER A 151 -1.46 -9.26 2.54
C SER A 151 -0.91 -8.70 1.21
N MET A 152 -1.71 -8.63 0.17
CA MET A 152 -1.34 -8.02 -1.12
C MET A 152 -0.94 -6.55 -0.96
N GLY A 153 -1.55 -5.81 -0.02
CA GLY A 153 -1.14 -4.45 0.31
C GLY A 153 0.31 -4.37 0.80
N SER A 154 0.79 -5.38 1.54
CA SER A 154 2.19 -5.49 1.95
C SER A 154 3.12 -5.61 0.74
N THR A 155 2.79 -6.46 -0.22
CA THR A 155 3.52 -6.60 -1.48
C THR A 155 3.54 -5.30 -2.29
N MET A 156 2.38 -4.64 -2.40
CA MET A 156 2.23 -3.36 -3.10
C MET A 156 3.02 -2.24 -2.42
N ALA A 157 3.01 -2.18 -1.08
CA ALA A 157 3.79 -1.20 -0.31
C ALA A 157 5.29 -1.35 -0.55
N VAL A 158 5.82 -2.57 -0.44
CA VAL A 158 7.24 -2.82 -0.70
C VAL A 158 7.62 -2.43 -2.12
N HIS A 159 6.81 -2.83 -3.13
CA HIS A 159 7.06 -2.44 -4.51
C HIS A 159 7.12 -0.91 -4.70
N ALA A 160 6.19 -0.17 -4.09
CA ALA A 160 6.16 1.29 -4.20
C ALA A 160 7.35 1.96 -3.50
N LEU A 161 7.78 1.42 -2.34
CA LEU A 161 8.86 1.98 -1.53
C LEU A 161 10.25 1.69 -2.07
N THR A 162 10.42 0.64 -2.88
CA THR A 162 11.70 0.32 -3.53
C THR A 162 11.95 1.14 -4.81
N GLN A 163 10.97 1.92 -5.26
CA GLN A 163 11.13 2.83 -6.41
C GLN A 163 11.76 4.17 -6.00
N MET A 164 12.49 4.77 -6.92
CA MET A 164 13.09 6.09 -6.73
C MET A 164 12.19 7.22 -7.29
N PRO A 165 12.19 8.41 -6.68
CA PRO A 165 12.87 8.79 -5.43
C PRO A 165 12.22 8.12 -4.20
N PRO A 166 12.95 8.01 -3.05
CA PRO A 166 12.36 7.44 -1.83
C PRO A 166 11.18 8.27 -1.33
N LEU A 167 10.19 7.59 -0.74
CA LEU A 167 9.05 8.23 -0.08
C LEU A 167 9.40 8.64 1.37
N PRO A 168 8.80 9.70 1.92
CA PRO A 168 9.14 10.25 3.24
C PRO A 168 8.51 9.44 4.38
N VAL A 169 8.66 8.12 4.39
CA VAL A 169 8.17 7.25 5.47
C VAL A 169 9.31 6.76 6.36
N LYS A 170 9.06 6.65 7.66
CA LYS A 170 10.03 6.20 8.66
C LYS A 170 10.06 4.69 8.84
N GLY A 171 8.94 4.02 8.55
CA GLY A 171 8.87 2.58 8.70
C GLY A 171 7.63 1.97 8.04
N LEU A 172 7.67 0.64 7.95
CA LEU A 172 6.72 -0.20 7.24
C LEU A 172 6.37 -1.41 8.08
N ALA A 173 5.11 -1.53 8.52
CA ALA A 173 4.58 -2.74 9.11
C ALA A 173 3.91 -3.58 8.02
N LEU A 174 4.43 -4.77 7.80
CA LEU A 174 3.96 -5.75 6.82
C LEU A 174 3.26 -6.89 7.57
N ILE A 175 1.97 -7.04 7.33
CA ILE A 175 1.13 -8.04 7.95
C ILE A 175 0.78 -9.08 6.90
N GLY A 176 1.13 -10.35 7.13
CA GLY A 176 0.83 -11.43 6.21
C GLY A 176 1.50 -11.29 4.83
N LEU A 177 2.74 -10.80 4.77
CA LEU A 177 3.48 -10.68 3.51
C LEU A 177 3.79 -12.05 2.92
N GLY A 178 3.12 -12.39 1.82
CA GLY A 178 3.33 -13.64 1.10
C GLY A 178 4.56 -13.63 0.18
N SER A 179 5.07 -14.83 -0.12
CA SER A 179 6.08 -15.07 -1.15
C SER A 179 5.62 -16.12 -2.15
N GLY A 180 6.02 -15.97 -3.41
CA GLY A 180 5.77 -16.95 -4.49
C GLY A 180 4.32 -16.96 -5.00
N GLN A 181 4.00 -17.97 -5.82
CA GLN A 181 2.77 -18.01 -6.63
C GLN A 181 1.47 -18.15 -5.80
N GLY A 182 1.52 -18.73 -4.61
CA GLY A 182 0.34 -18.96 -3.77
C GLY A 182 -0.06 -17.80 -2.87
N GLY A 183 0.88 -16.90 -2.53
CA GLY A 183 0.65 -15.79 -1.60
C GLY A 183 0.48 -14.42 -2.25
N GLY A 184 0.37 -14.36 -3.60
CA GLY A 184 0.35 -13.08 -4.31
C GLY A 184 1.66 -12.30 -4.22
N GLY A 185 2.67 -12.87 -3.56
CA GLY A 185 4.00 -12.28 -3.42
C GLY A 185 4.71 -12.22 -4.77
N LEU A 186 5.25 -11.05 -5.09
CA LEU A 186 5.97 -10.79 -6.33
C LEU A 186 7.46 -11.12 -6.21
N ASP A 187 7.87 -11.65 -5.05
CA ASP A 187 9.27 -11.95 -4.74
C ASP A 187 9.46 -13.43 -4.38
N PRO A 188 9.89 -14.25 -5.35
CA PRO A 188 10.21 -15.65 -5.09
C PRO A 188 11.52 -15.84 -4.28
N ASP A 189 12.42 -14.85 -4.26
CA ASP A 189 13.80 -15.02 -3.83
C ASP A 189 14.14 -14.32 -2.51
N GLY A 190 13.18 -13.66 -1.84
CA GLY A 190 13.41 -12.91 -0.60
C GLY A 190 14.19 -11.60 -0.78
N THR A 191 14.40 -11.15 -2.02
CA THR A 191 15.09 -9.89 -2.34
C THR A 191 14.19 -8.66 -2.20
N VAL A 192 12.96 -8.89 -1.76
CA VAL A 192 11.88 -7.90 -1.64
C VAL A 192 12.30 -6.62 -0.90
N PHE A 193 13.22 -6.74 0.04
CA PHE A 193 13.72 -5.60 0.83
C PHE A 193 14.97 -4.93 0.26
N SER A 194 15.46 -5.37 -0.90
CA SER A 194 16.62 -4.75 -1.55
C SER A 194 16.32 -3.28 -1.86
N GLY A 195 17.11 -2.39 -1.29
CA GLY A 195 16.94 -0.95 -1.45
C GLY A 195 16.06 -0.26 -0.41
N LEU A 196 15.46 -0.99 0.54
CA LEU A 196 14.84 -0.38 1.71
C LEU A 196 15.90 0.08 2.72
N SER A 197 15.67 1.27 3.29
CA SER A 197 16.53 1.86 4.34
C SER A 197 15.69 2.43 5.49
N LEU A 198 14.56 1.79 5.79
CA LEU A 198 13.61 2.18 6.81
C LEU A 198 13.35 1.02 7.80
N SER A 199 12.77 1.30 8.96
CA SER A 199 12.40 0.25 9.91
C SER A 199 11.28 -0.63 9.34
N VAL A 200 11.39 -1.95 9.50
CA VAL A 200 10.39 -2.92 9.03
C VAL A 200 9.92 -3.82 10.17
N LEU A 201 8.61 -3.92 10.33
CA LEU A 201 7.94 -4.98 11.07
C LEU A 201 7.39 -6.01 10.07
N ASP A 202 7.78 -7.26 10.19
CA ASP A 202 7.26 -8.41 9.42
C ASP A 202 6.43 -9.29 10.35
N LEU A 203 5.11 -9.12 10.33
CA LEU A 203 4.17 -9.77 11.23
C LEU A 203 3.33 -10.80 10.47
N PHE A 204 3.19 -12.02 11.01
CA PHE A 204 2.39 -13.07 10.40
C PHE A 204 1.78 -14.02 11.45
N GLY A 205 0.71 -14.69 11.08
CA GLY A 205 0.07 -15.71 11.91
C GLY A 205 0.77 -17.08 11.82
N GLU A 206 0.74 -17.86 12.90
CA GLU A 206 1.27 -19.22 12.90
C GLU A 206 0.53 -20.14 11.92
N GLN A 207 -0.78 -19.88 11.73
CA GLN A 207 -1.67 -20.62 10.83
C GLN A 207 -1.94 -19.85 9.52
N ASP A 208 -1.07 -18.91 9.17
CA ASP A 208 -1.16 -18.13 7.93
C ASP A 208 -0.98 -19.04 6.68
N PHE A 209 -1.25 -18.52 5.51
CA PHE A 209 -1.03 -19.24 4.25
C PHE A 209 0.41 -19.76 4.14
N GLU A 210 0.57 -20.94 3.57
CA GLU A 210 1.88 -21.57 3.40
C GLU A 210 2.92 -20.65 2.72
N GLY A 211 2.48 -19.85 1.74
CA GLY A 211 3.34 -18.88 1.07
C GLY A 211 3.84 -17.76 1.98
N VAL A 212 3.03 -17.36 2.98
CA VAL A 212 3.43 -16.36 3.99
C VAL A 212 4.44 -16.97 4.96
N ILE A 213 4.13 -18.13 5.55
CA ILE A 213 5.00 -18.82 6.52
C ILE A 213 6.36 -19.14 5.89
N ARG A 214 6.38 -19.70 4.69
CA ARG A 214 7.61 -20.01 3.96
C ARG A 214 8.41 -18.74 3.64
N GLY A 215 7.74 -17.67 3.20
CA GLY A 215 8.37 -16.38 2.94
C GLY A 215 8.96 -15.74 4.18
N ALA A 216 8.23 -15.74 5.30
CA ALA A 216 8.73 -15.26 6.59
C ALA A 216 9.98 -16.03 7.03
N GLY A 217 9.99 -17.34 6.91
CA GLY A 217 11.17 -18.18 7.20
C GLY A 217 12.37 -17.90 6.29
N ALA A 218 12.14 -17.48 5.05
CA ALA A 218 13.22 -17.04 4.15
C ALA A 218 13.75 -15.66 4.56
N ARG A 219 12.87 -14.69 4.82
CA ARG A 219 13.23 -13.32 5.23
C ARG A 219 13.99 -13.28 6.55
N ALA A 220 13.62 -14.12 7.51
CA ALA A 220 14.34 -14.24 8.80
C ALA A 220 15.84 -14.59 8.67
N LYS A 221 16.25 -15.17 7.54
CA LYS A 221 17.63 -15.61 7.28
C LYS A 221 18.44 -14.58 6.50
N LEU A 222 17.84 -13.50 6.05
CA LEU A 222 18.53 -12.46 5.30
C LEU A 222 19.39 -11.61 6.24
N ASP A 223 20.51 -11.14 5.73
CA ASP A 223 21.34 -10.14 6.40
C ASP A 223 20.72 -8.75 6.17
N HIS A 224 19.88 -8.34 7.09
CA HIS A 224 19.19 -7.05 7.02
C HIS A 224 20.17 -5.90 7.38
N ARG A 225 20.39 -4.99 6.44
CA ARG A 225 21.18 -3.78 6.64
C ARG A 225 20.36 -2.61 7.19
N PHE A 226 19.13 -2.89 7.62
CA PHE A 226 18.18 -1.95 8.20
C PHE A 226 17.53 -2.58 9.44
N ASP A 227 16.81 -1.76 10.19
CA ASP A 227 16.11 -2.20 11.39
C ASP A 227 14.92 -3.10 11.02
N TYR A 228 15.07 -4.40 11.24
CA TYR A 228 14.10 -5.44 10.91
C TYR A 228 13.65 -6.18 12.15
N THR A 229 12.36 -6.20 12.38
CA THR A 229 11.71 -6.97 13.45
C THR A 229 10.74 -7.95 12.84
N GLN A 230 10.87 -9.25 13.17
CA GLN A 230 9.89 -10.26 12.75
C GLN A 230 9.12 -10.77 13.95
N VAL A 231 7.79 -10.85 13.84
CA VAL A 231 6.89 -11.36 14.87
C VAL A 231 5.96 -12.40 14.26
N LYS A 232 5.87 -13.55 14.91
CA LYS A 232 4.87 -14.59 14.63
C LYS A 232 3.83 -14.57 15.75
N LEU A 233 2.54 -14.44 15.42
CA LEU A 233 1.46 -14.61 16.40
C LEU A 233 0.99 -16.07 16.43
N ASP A 234 1.13 -16.68 17.58
CA ASP A 234 0.74 -18.08 17.80
C ASP A 234 -0.79 -18.22 17.67
N GLY A 235 -1.24 -19.24 16.95
CA GLY A 235 -2.65 -19.54 16.72
C GLY A 235 -3.37 -18.66 15.72
N ALA A 236 -2.82 -17.50 15.34
CA ALA A 236 -3.45 -16.59 14.39
C ALA A 236 -3.39 -17.12 12.96
N ASP A 237 -4.46 -16.90 12.20
CA ASP A 237 -4.52 -17.15 10.76
C ASP A 237 -4.11 -15.89 9.93
N HIS A 238 -4.36 -15.92 8.62
CA HIS A 238 -4.05 -14.80 7.72
C HIS A 238 -4.85 -13.53 7.99
N PHE A 239 -6.05 -13.67 8.56
CA PHE A 239 -7.00 -12.58 8.81
C PHE A 239 -7.01 -12.13 10.26
N PHE A 240 -6.27 -12.83 11.12
CA PHE A 240 -6.17 -12.57 12.56
C PHE A 240 -7.52 -12.60 13.26
N ASP A 241 -8.46 -13.42 12.77
CA ASP A 241 -9.79 -13.59 13.37
C ASP A 241 -9.64 -14.12 14.80
N GLY A 242 -10.20 -13.37 15.79
CA GLY A 242 -10.06 -13.65 17.22
C GLY A 242 -8.69 -13.30 17.83
N HIS A 243 -7.79 -12.71 17.07
CA HIS A 243 -6.47 -12.24 17.49
C HIS A 243 -6.25 -10.74 17.22
N GLU A 244 -7.34 -9.99 17.04
CA GLU A 244 -7.30 -8.55 16.71
C GLU A 244 -6.59 -7.74 17.79
N THR A 245 -6.80 -8.10 19.07
CA THR A 245 -6.18 -7.43 20.22
C THR A 245 -4.66 -7.60 20.21
N GLU A 246 -4.18 -8.80 19.96
CA GLU A 246 -2.74 -9.11 19.87
C GLU A 246 -2.12 -8.44 18.65
N LEU A 247 -2.80 -8.46 17.50
CA LEU A 247 -2.37 -7.77 16.29
C LEU A 247 -2.17 -6.27 16.56
N ILE A 248 -3.18 -5.61 17.13
CA ILE A 248 -3.15 -4.19 17.49
C ILE A 248 -2.02 -3.91 18.47
N ALA A 249 -1.86 -4.73 19.49
CA ALA A 249 -0.81 -4.56 20.50
C ALA A 249 0.60 -4.64 19.91
N VAL A 250 0.86 -5.59 19.00
CA VAL A 250 2.15 -5.72 18.31
C VAL A 250 2.44 -4.52 17.43
N VAL A 251 1.47 -4.11 16.59
CA VAL A 251 1.65 -2.96 15.68
C VAL A 251 1.83 -1.67 16.46
N SER A 252 0.97 -1.38 17.47
CA SER A 252 1.08 -0.20 18.34
C SER A 252 2.42 -0.17 19.09
N GLY A 253 2.83 -1.31 19.66
CA GLY A 253 4.08 -1.41 20.42
C GLY A 253 5.28 -1.10 19.55
N TRP A 254 5.31 -1.63 18.33
CA TRP A 254 6.38 -1.35 17.36
C TRP A 254 6.38 0.12 16.92
N LEU A 255 5.23 0.70 16.59
CA LEU A 255 5.11 2.11 16.22
C LEU A 255 5.60 3.03 17.34
N ASN A 256 5.20 2.77 18.60
CA ASN A 256 5.63 3.55 19.76
C ASN A 256 7.14 3.48 19.98
N GLN A 257 7.75 2.31 19.76
CA GLN A 257 9.21 2.16 19.81
C GLN A 257 9.90 3.04 18.75
N LYS A 258 9.32 3.14 17.55
CA LYS A 258 9.88 3.95 16.46
C LYS A 258 9.64 5.45 16.60
N LEU A 259 8.64 5.87 17.37
CA LEU A 259 8.45 7.27 17.76
C LEU A 259 9.52 7.77 18.74
N ALA A 260 10.04 6.87 19.58
CA ALA A 260 11.02 7.22 20.61
C ALA A 260 12.46 7.31 20.09
N GLN A 261 12.70 6.95 18.82
CA GLN A 261 14.02 6.99 18.14
C GLN A 261 14.17 8.25 17.28
#